data_de21ffac64a228e0c18a1171015489da
#
_entry.id   de21ffac64a228e0c18a1171015489da
#
_cell.length_a   1.000
_cell.length_b   1.000
_cell.length_c   1.000
_cell.angle_alpha   90.00
_cell.angle_beta   90.00
_cell.angle_gamma   90.00
#
_symmetry.space_group_name_H-M   'P 1'
#
loop_
_entity.id
_entity.type
_entity.pdbx_description
1 polymer ?
#
loop_
_entity_poly.entity_id
_entity_poly.type
_entity_poly.pdbx_seq_one_letter_code
_entity_poly.pdbx_strand_id
1 'polypeptide(L)'
;MPRTITLRPKGSKTLARLEQRAKLTRVPKTALADRYVEEGLAMDSYPGIVFRDGPSGRRSAVIGGPDVWEVIQVFLAEDRNTKATSENLNLRPGLIEAALAYYADNQEAIDEWIEANHIMMDEAAAAFDRQQAIKRA
;
A
#
# COMPACT_ATOMS: atom_id res chain seq x y z
N MET A 1 22.85 -18.25 11.08
CA MET A 1 22.27 -19.29 10.23
C MET A 1 20.95 -18.78 9.65
N PRO A 2 20.79 -18.77 8.33
CA PRO A 2 19.50 -18.45 7.76
C PRO A 2 18.47 -19.50 8.16
N ARG A 3 17.30 -19.05 8.54
CA ARG A 3 16.18 -19.94 8.84
C ARG A 3 15.38 -20.16 7.56
N THR A 4 15.08 -21.41 7.27
CA THR A 4 14.24 -21.77 6.14
C THR A 4 13.02 -22.55 6.59
N ILE A 5 11.93 -22.38 5.88
CA ILE A 5 10.72 -23.15 6.05
C ILE A 5 10.35 -23.75 4.70
N THR A 6 9.98 -25.00 4.69
CA THR A 6 9.47 -25.67 3.49
C THR A 6 7.96 -25.70 3.57
N LEU A 7 7.30 -25.10 2.57
CA LEU A 7 5.85 -25.10 2.47
C LEU A 7 5.38 -26.30 1.65
N ARG A 8 4.48 -27.10 2.24
CA ARG A 8 3.87 -28.23 1.57
C ARG A 8 2.35 -28.08 1.65
N PRO A 9 1.73 -27.45 0.63
CA PRO A 9 0.28 -27.29 0.62
C PRO A 9 -0.42 -28.64 0.72
N LYS A 10 -1.44 -28.73 1.57
CA LYS A 10 -2.17 -29.99 1.81
C LYS A 10 -2.95 -30.48 0.60
N GLY A 11 -3.31 -29.60 -0.32
CA GLY A 11 -4.06 -29.95 -1.53
C GLY A 11 -3.32 -29.55 -2.79
N SER A 12 -3.49 -30.34 -3.83
CA SER A 12 -2.94 -30.05 -5.16
C SER A 12 -3.46 -28.72 -5.75
N LYS A 13 -4.66 -28.30 -5.34
CA LYS A 13 -5.29 -27.05 -5.82
C LYS A 13 -4.50 -25.83 -5.38
N THR A 14 -3.99 -25.77 -4.15
CA THR A 14 -3.25 -24.62 -3.64
C THR A 14 -1.98 -24.39 -4.44
N LEU A 15 -1.21 -25.45 -4.68
CA LEU A 15 0.01 -25.35 -5.46
C LEU A 15 -0.29 -24.94 -6.91
N ALA A 16 -1.31 -25.54 -7.52
CA ALA A 16 -1.71 -25.21 -8.88
C ALA A 16 -2.13 -23.75 -9.02
N ARG A 17 -2.87 -23.24 -8.05
CA ARG A 17 -3.30 -21.80 -8.03
C ARG A 17 -2.10 -20.87 -7.86
N LEU A 18 -1.16 -21.25 -7.01
CA LEU A 18 0.08 -20.46 -6.84
C LEU A 18 0.88 -20.42 -8.15
N GLU A 19 1.07 -21.55 -8.79
CA GLU A 19 1.80 -21.63 -10.06
C GLU A 19 1.12 -20.84 -11.17
N GLN A 20 -0.20 -20.91 -11.26
CA GLN A 20 -0.98 -20.13 -12.22
C GLN A 20 -0.84 -18.63 -11.96
N ARG A 21 -0.94 -18.21 -10.70
CA ARG A 21 -0.78 -16.80 -10.33
C ARG A 21 0.63 -16.28 -10.62
N ALA A 22 1.64 -17.08 -10.35
CA ALA A 22 3.02 -16.76 -10.65
C ALA A 22 3.22 -16.53 -12.17
N LYS A 23 2.62 -17.37 -13.00
CA LYS A 23 2.62 -17.21 -14.45
C LYS A 23 1.97 -15.90 -14.90
N LEU A 24 0.76 -15.62 -14.39
CA LEU A 24 -0.01 -14.44 -14.78
C LEU A 24 0.69 -13.14 -14.34
N THR A 25 1.29 -13.13 -13.16
CA THR A 25 1.95 -11.94 -12.61
C THR A 25 3.41 -11.81 -13.00
N ARG A 26 3.98 -12.84 -13.62
CA ARG A 26 5.41 -12.94 -13.97
C ARG A 26 6.32 -12.77 -12.74
N VAL A 27 5.87 -13.26 -11.60
CA VAL A 27 6.63 -13.29 -10.35
C VAL A 27 7.04 -14.74 -10.08
N PRO A 28 8.30 -15.01 -9.73
CA PRO A 28 8.70 -16.37 -9.38
C PRO A 28 7.83 -16.95 -8.27
N LYS A 29 7.49 -18.21 -8.38
CA LYS A 29 6.61 -18.93 -7.45
C LYS A 29 7.04 -18.78 -6.00
N THR A 30 8.33 -18.90 -5.72
CA THR A 30 8.87 -18.78 -4.36
C THR A 30 8.75 -17.36 -3.81
N ALA A 31 9.02 -16.34 -4.64
CA ALA A 31 8.86 -14.94 -4.26
C ALA A 31 7.38 -14.61 -4.00
N LEU A 32 6.48 -15.15 -4.81
CA LEU A 32 5.05 -14.95 -4.63
C LEU A 32 4.54 -15.61 -3.34
N ALA A 33 5.00 -16.82 -3.04
CA ALA A 33 4.66 -17.52 -1.79
C ALA A 33 5.16 -16.73 -0.57
N ASP A 34 6.38 -16.21 -0.62
CA ASP A 34 6.96 -15.38 0.43
C ASP A 34 6.12 -14.12 0.67
N ARG A 35 5.74 -13.44 -0.40
CA ARG A 35 4.86 -12.26 -0.32
C ARG A 35 3.52 -12.58 0.34
N TYR A 36 2.89 -13.68 -0.04
CA TYR A 36 1.61 -14.06 0.56
C TYR A 36 1.73 -14.37 2.05
N VAL A 37 2.85 -14.96 2.49
CA VAL A 37 3.10 -15.18 3.92
C VAL A 37 3.26 -13.85 4.65
N GLU A 38 4.09 -12.94 4.13
CA GLU A 38 4.29 -11.61 4.74
C GLU A 38 2.98 -10.82 4.83
N GLU A 39 2.24 -10.76 3.74
CA GLU A 39 0.98 -10.01 3.69
C GLU A 39 -0.08 -10.65 4.57
N GLY A 40 -0.16 -11.99 4.60
CA GLY A 40 -1.08 -12.72 5.47
C GLY A 40 -0.82 -12.44 6.94
N LEU A 41 0.44 -12.44 7.34
CA LEU A 41 0.83 -12.11 8.72
C LEU A 41 0.52 -10.66 9.06
N ALA A 42 0.75 -9.73 8.12
CA ALA A 42 0.41 -8.33 8.31
C ALA A 42 -1.11 -8.13 8.45
N MET A 43 -1.90 -8.79 7.64
CA MET A 43 -3.36 -8.70 7.72
C MET A 43 -3.89 -9.25 9.06
N ASP A 44 -3.27 -10.30 9.59
CA ASP A 44 -3.62 -10.81 10.91
C ASP A 44 -3.25 -9.83 12.03
N SER A 45 -2.10 -9.18 11.90
CA SER A 45 -1.60 -8.23 12.91
C SER A 45 -2.32 -6.87 12.85
N TYR A 46 -2.80 -6.48 11.69
CA TYR A 46 -3.41 -5.16 11.44
C TYR A 46 -4.78 -5.34 10.77
N PRO A 47 -5.82 -5.74 11.53
CA PRO A 47 -7.17 -5.91 10.96
C PRO A 47 -7.66 -4.63 10.27
N GLY A 48 -8.13 -4.77 9.06
CA GLY A 48 -8.55 -3.64 8.23
C GLY A 48 -7.51 -3.21 7.19
N ILE A 49 -6.30 -3.74 7.27
CA ILE A 49 -5.27 -3.52 6.26
C ILE A 49 -5.30 -4.65 5.24
N VAL A 50 -5.19 -4.30 3.97
CA VAL A 50 -5.11 -5.21 2.84
C VAL A 50 -3.98 -4.78 1.91
N PHE A 51 -3.64 -5.60 0.95
CA PHE A 51 -2.59 -5.31 -0.03
C PHE A 51 -3.15 -5.43 -1.43
N ARG A 52 -2.71 -4.55 -2.33
CA ARG A 52 -3.16 -4.57 -3.72
C ARG A 52 -2.09 -4.03 -4.66
N ASP A 53 -2.17 -4.46 -5.90
CA ASP A 53 -1.31 -3.96 -6.96
C ASP A 53 -1.85 -2.62 -7.48
N GLY A 54 -0.92 -1.79 -7.95
CA GLY A 54 -1.24 -0.55 -8.63
C GLY A 54 -0.17 -0.20 -9.65
N PRO A 55 -0.35 0.90 -10.41
CA PRO A 55 0.61 1.29 -11.46
C PRO A 55 2.03 1.48 -10.95
N SER A 56 2.18 1.90 -9.69
CA SER A 56 3.48 2.15 -9.07
C SER A 56 3.97 0.99 -8.20
N GLY A 57 3.28 -0.15 -8.21
CA GLY A 57 3.67 -1.35 -7.49
C GLY A 57 2.67 -1.83 -6.45
N ARG A 58 3.14 -2.79 -5.64
CA ARG A 58 2.35 -3.39 -4.56
C ARG A 58 2.31 -2.47 -3.35
N ARG A 59 1.13 -2.28 -2.77
CA ARG A 59 0.97 -1.35 -1.65
C ARG A 59 -0.07 -1.80 -0.64
N SER A 60 0.11 -1.34 0.60
CA SER A 60 -0.87 -1.50 1.67
C SER A 60 -2.01 -0.50 1.51
N ALA A 61 -3.20 -0.91 1.91
CA ALA A 61 -4.40 -0.09 1.83
C ALA A 61 -5.34 -0.42 2.99
N VAL A 62 -6.30 0.46 3.25
CA VAL A 62 -7.41 0.10 4.14
C VAL A 62 -8.48 -0.61 3.34
N ILE A 63 -9.14 -1.59 3.94
CA ILE A 63 -10.15 -2.39 3.27
C ILE A 63 -11.28 -1.50 2.74
N GLY A 64 -11.57 -1.59 1.45
CA GLY A 64 -12.60 -0.80 0.80
C GLY A 64 -12.28 0.70 0.70
N GLY A 65 -11.05 1.12 0.97
CA GLY A 65 -10.67 2.52 0.99
C GLY A 65 -9.33 2.80 0.31
N PRO A 66 -8.73 3.96 0.60
CA PRO A 66 -7.48 4.37 -0.02
C PRO A 66 -6.26 3.61 0.50
N ASP A 67 -5.13 3.88 -0.12
CA ASP A 67 -3.85 3.36 0.35
C ASP A 67 -3.50 3.91 1.73
N VAL A 68 -2.71 3.16 2.50
CA VAL A 68 -2.30 3.61 3.83
C VAL A 68 -1.57 4.95 3.75
N TRP A 69 -0.65 5.14 2.79
CA TRP A 69 0.08 6.40 2.67
C TRP A 69 -0.87 7.60 2.44
N GLU A 70 -1.97 7.41 1.71
CA GLU A 70 -2.97 8.47 1.50
C GLU A 70 -3.68 8.83 2.79
N VAL A 71 -4.04 7.82 3.59
CA VAL A 71 -4.66 8.05 4.91
C VAL A 71 -3.71 8.83 5.81
N ILE A 72 -2.43 8.43 5.85
CA ILE A 72 -1.44 9.11 6.69
C ILE A 72 -1.21 10.54 6.23
N GLN A 73 -1.14 10.77 4.91
CA GLN A 73 -0.97 12.11 4.36
C GLN A 73 -2.10 13.05 4.79
N VAL A 74 -3.35 12.59 4.70
CA VAL A 74 -4.51 13.37 5.15
C VAL A 74 -4.48 13.57 6.66
N PHE A 75 -4.15 12.53 7.42
CA PHE A 75 -4.04 12.61 8.87
C PHE A 75 -3.06 13.70 9.32
N LEU A 76 -1.90 13.78 8.67
CA LEU A 76 -0.90 14.81 8.97
C LEU A 76 -1.42 16.21 8.56
N ALA A 77 -2.11 16.31 7.43
CA ALA A 77 -2.69 17.57 6.95
C ALA A 77 -3.86 18.06 7.85
N GLU A 78 -4.55 17.14 8.51
CA GLU A 78 -5.64 17.43 9.45
C GLU A 78 -5.13 17.59 10.89
N ASP A 79 -3.88 18.00 11.05
CA ASP A 79 -3.24 18.23 12.36
C ASP A 79 -3.30 17.00 13.29
N ARG A 80 -3.19 15.81 12.71
CA ARG A 80 -3.22 14.52 13.42
C ARG A 80 -4.55 14.28 14.16
N ASN A 81 -5.63 14.76 13.59
CA ASN A 81 -6.97 14.59 14.15
C ASN A 81 -7.67 13.43 13.46
N THR A 82 -7.94 12.37 14.21
CA THR A 82 -8.58 11.15 13.68
C THR A 82 -9.99 11.43 13.17
N LYS A 83 -10.77 12.23 13.89
CA LYS A 83 -12.14 12.55 13.50
C LYS A 83 -12.17 13.34 12.18
N ALA A 84 -11.34 14.37 12.07
CA ALA A 84 -11.25 15.17 10.85
C ALA A 84 -10.80 14.33 9.66
N THR A 85 -9.85 13.43 9.86
CA THR A 85 -9.38 12.50 8.83
C THR A 85 -10.49 11.56 8.38
N SER A 86 -11.22 11.00 9.35
CA SER A 86 -12.36 10.13 9.09
C SER A 86 -13.44 10.83 8.25
N GLU A 87 -13.76 12.06 8.59
CA GLU A 87 -14.73 12.86 7.85
C GLU A 87 -14.23 13.22 6.44
N ASN A 88 -12.97 13.64 6.32
CA ASN A 88 -12.37 14.00 5.04
C ASN A 88 -12.38 12.81 4.07
N LEU A 89 -11.98 11.65 4.52
CA LEU A 89 -11.88 10.45 3.69
C LEU A 89 -13.17 9.63 3.63
N ASN A 90 -14.18 10.00 4.40
CA ASN A 90 -15.41 9.23 4.54
C ASN A 90 -15.14 7.78 4.91
N LEU A 91 -14.27 7.59 5.91
CA LEU A 91 -13.89 6.30 6.44
C LEU A 91 -14.30 6.19 7.90
N ARG A 92 -14.66 4.99 8.34
CA ARG A 92 -14.91 4.73 9.75
C ARG A 92 -13.63 5.02 10.56
N PRO A 93 -13.76 5.62 11.78
CA PRO A 93 -12.59 5.90 12.62
C PRO A 93 -11.71 4.67 12.88
N GLY A 94 -12.29 3.48 12.98
CA GLY A 94 -11.54 2.25 13.14
C GLY A 94 -10.57 1.94 12.00
N LEU A 95 -10.86 2.37 10.78
CA LEU A 95 -9.96 2.19 9.64
C LEU A 95 -8.80 3.19 9.69
N ILE A 96 -9.04 4.41 10.21
CA ILE A 96 -7.96 5.36 10.46
C ILE A 96 -7.00 4.79 11.51
N GLU A 97 -7.54 4.23 12.59
CA GLU A 97 -6.73 3.59 13.63
C GLU A 97 -5.95 2.39 13.10
N ALA A 98 -6.54 1.60 12.20
CA ALA A 98 -5.84 0.48 11.56
C ALA A 98 -4.65 0.99 10.72
N ALA A 99 -4.85 2.05 9.95
CA ALA A 99 -3.78 2.67 9.16
C ALA A 99 -2.67 3.20 10.05
N LEU A 100 -3.02 3.84 11.17
CA LEU A 100 -2.04 4.36 12.12
C LEU A 100 -1.24 3.24 12.79
N ALA A 101 -1.89 2.13 13.14
CA ALA A 101 -1.22 0.98 13.73
C ALA A 101 -0.21 0.37 12.76
N TYR A 102 -0.59 0.21 11.50
CA TYR A 102 0.29 -0.27 10.45
C TYR A 102 1.45 0.70 10.21
N TYR A 103 1.14 1.99 10.11
CA TYR A 103 2.14 3.03 9.89
C TYR A 103 3.19 3.07 11.01
N ALA A 104 2.78 2.91 12.27
CA ALA A 104 3.70 2.94 13.40
C ALA A 104 4.85 1.93 13.26
N ASP A 105 4.57 0.77 12.66
CA ASP A 105 5.54 -0.30 12.47
C ASP A 105 6.17 -0.32 11.07
N ASN A 106 5.73 0.55 10.16
CA ASN A 106 6.17 0.56 8.76
C ASN A 106 6.40 1.99 8.24
N GLN A 107 6.88 2.89 9.10
CA GLN A 107 7.00 4.31 8.79
C GLN A 107 7.85 4.59 7.56
N GLU A 108 9.01 3.97 7.48
CA GLU A 108 9.94 4.22 6.38
C GLU A 108 9.30 3.93 5.01
N ALA A 109 8.67 2.78 4.88
CA ALA A 109 8.02 2.39 3.61
C ALA A 109 6.86 3.33 3.23
N ILE A 110 6.06 3.74 4.22
CA ILE A 110 4.94 4.64 3.98
C ILE A 110 5.43 6.05 3.68
N ASP A 111 6.44 6.53 4.39
CA ASP A 111 7.03 7.86 4.17
C ASP A 111 7.67 7.96 2.78
N GLU A 112 8.25 6.88 2.27
CA GLU A 112 8.76 6.82 0.90
C GLU A 112 7.65 7.02 -0.13
N TRP A 113 6.47 6.42 0.07
CA TRP A 113 5.31 6.62 -0.80
C TRP A 113 4.82 8.07 -0.77
N ILE A 114 4.76 8.68 0.41
CA ILE A 114 4.35 10.08 0.58
C ILE A 114 5.33 11.00 -0.15
N GLU A 115 6.63 10.80 0.05
CA GLU A 115 7.67 11.59 -0.60
C GLU A 115 7.64 11.44 -2.13
N ALA A 116 7.50 10.21 -2.63
CA ALA A 116 7.37 9.96 -4.06
C ALA A 116 6.16 10.69 -4.65
N ASN A 117 5.05 10.74 -3.92
CA ASN A 117 3.86 11.47 -4.35
C ASN A 117 4.12 12.98 -4.39
N HIS A 118 4.80 13.54 -3.39
CA HIS A 118 5.15 14.96 -3.37
C HIS A 118 6.03 15.33 -4.57
N ILE A 119 7.05 14.53 -4.85
CA ILE A 119 7.93 14.75 -6.01
C ILE A 119 7.11 14.73 -7.31
N MET A 120 6.25 13.74 -7.47
CA MET A 120 5.42 13.62 -8.68
C MET A 120 4.48 14.81 -8.83
N MET A 121 3.87 15.26 -7.74
CA MET A 121 2.96 16.43 -7.77
C MET A 121 3.72 17.70 -8.10
N ASP A 122 4.91 17.92 -7.55
CA ASP A 122 5.76 19.06 -7.84
C ASP A 122 6.20 19.08 -9.31
N GLU A 123 6.59 17.93 -9.83
CA GLU A 123 6.95 17.79 -11.25
C GLU A 123 5.76 18.07 -12.16
N ALA A 124 4.58 17.58 -11.81
CA ALA A 124 3.36 17.84 -12.58
C ALA A 124 2.99 19.31 -12.58
N ALA A 125 3.11 19.99 -11.43
CA ALA A 125 2.86 21.42 -11.31
C ALA A 125 3.85 22.24 -12.15
N ALA A 126 5.14 21.89 -12.10
CA ALA A 126 6.17 22.55 -12.90
C ALA A 126 5.94 22.35 -14.41
N ALA A 127 5.55 21.14 -14.82
CA ALA A 127 5.22 20.85 -16.21
C ALA A 127 4.02 21.65 -16.69
N PHE A 128 2.99 21.75 -15.84
CA PHE A 128 1.80 22.56 -16.13
C PHE A 128 2.16 24.04 -16.31
N ASP A 129 2.98 24.59 -15.41
CA ASP A 129 3.41 25.99 -15.49
C ASP A 129 4.19 26.27 -16.78
N ARG A 130 5.09 25.36 -17.18
CA ARG A 130 5.82 25.48 -18.45
C ARG A 130 4.86 25.50 -19.65
N GLN A 131 3.85 24.63 -19.63
CA GLN A 131 2.84 24.56 -20.67
C GLN A 131 2.01 25.85 -20.75
N GLN A 132 1.60 26.38 -19.60
CA GLN A 132 0.84 27.64 -19.54
C GLN A 132 1.68 28.81 -20.01
N ALA A 133 2.97 28.84 -19.73
CA ALA A 133 3.87 29.90 -20.23
C ALA A 133 3.91 29.95 -21.78
N ILE A 134 3.90 28.79 -22.43
CA ILE A 134 3.85 28.70 -23.90
C ILE A 134 2.54 29.29 -24.42
N LYS A 135 1.43 29.04 -23.77
CA LYS A 135 0.11 29.53 -24.17
C LYS A 135 -0.04 31.05 -24.03
N ARG A 136 0.72 31.68 -23.14
CA ARG A 136 0.69 33.13 -22.91
C ARG A 136 1.61 33.92 -23.85
N ALA A 137 2.56 33.25 -24.48
CA ALA A 137 3.54 33.87 -25.34
C ALA A 137 2.92 34.40 -26.66
#